data_2a12dc55c4efac6f4e233d6c0c49eda3
#
_entry.id   2a12dc55c4efac6f4e233d6c0c49eda3
#
_cell.length_a   1.000
_cell.length_b   1.000
_cell.length_c   1.000
_cell.angle_alpha   90.00
_cell.angle_beta   90.00
_cell.angle_gamma   90.00
#
_symmetry.space_group_name_H-M   'P 1'
#
loop_
_entity.id
_entity.type
_entity.pdbx_description
1 polymer ?
#
loop_
_entity_poly.entity_id
_entity_poly.type
_entity_poly.pdbx_seq_one_letter_code
_entity_poly.pdbx_strand_id
1 'polypeptide(L)'
;MSKPLDYLKETPSQTAGPYVHIGMTPNEYDIGGVIPEDLGLRVVSDGVKGERIKVTGRVIDGGGNPVGDCVVEIWQADANGIYNSPMEHRSGVDPNFSGWGRQPAGSSGEFSFDTIKPGQVPLASGGFMAPHITFWIVARGINVG
;
A
#
# COMPACT_ATOMS: atom_id res chain seq x y z
N MET A 1 -22.88 -10.65 -18.78
CA MET A 1 -23.30 -9.24 -18.57
C MET A 1 -23.04 -8.90 -17.13
N SER A 2 -22.15 -7.95 -16.84
CA SER A 2 -21.94 -7.46 -15.48
C SER A 2 -23.19 -6.71 -15.03
N LYS A 3 -23.66 -7.02 -13.81
CA LYS A 3 -24.76 -6.29 -13.17
C LYS A 3 -24.30 -4.84 -12.98
N PRO A 4 -25.05 -3.81 -13.41
CA PRO A 4 -24.69 -2.43 -13.10
C PRO A 4 -24.64 -2.27 -11.59
N LEU A 5 -23.51 -1.77 -11.07
CA LEU A 5 -23.38 -1.41 -9.67
C LEU A 5 -24.14 -0.09 -9.46
N ASP A 6 -25.05 -0.08 -8.48
CA ASP A 6 -25.67 1.15 -8.00
C ASP A 6 -24.59 1.94 -7.22
N TYR A 7 -23.89 2.80 -7.92
CA TYR A 7 -22.91 3.69 -7.27
C TYR A 7 -23.64 4.74 -6.44
N LEU A 8 -23.26 4.83 -5.17
CA LEU A 8 -23.64 5.98 -4.34
C LEU A 8 -23.07 7.26 -4.95
N LYS A 9 -23.73 8.40 -4.70
CA LYS A 9 -23.15 9.71 -5.04
C LYS A 9 -21.77 9.84 -4.43
N GLU A 10 -20.83 10.34 -5.23
CA GLU A 10 -19.50 10.68 -4.72
C GLU A 10 -19.61 11.73 -3.62
N THR A 11 -18.85 11.55 -2.55
CA THR A 11 -18.68 12.59 -1.53
C THR A 11 -17.84 13.73 -2.09
N PRO A 12 -18.00 14.98 -1.59
CA PRO A 12 -17.09 16.06 -1.93
C PRO A 12 -15.64 15.67 -1.64
N SER A 13 -14.73 16.17 -2.47
CA SER A 13 -13.28 15.99 -2.24
C SER A 13 -12.90 16.42 -0.83
N GLN A 14 -12.12 15.60 -0.15
CA GLN A 14 -11.67 15.82 1.22
C GLN A 14 -10.16 15.96 1.25
N THR A 15 -9.67 16.89 2.05
CA THR A 15 -8.24 17.04 2.32
C THR A 15 -7.83 16.13 3.48
N ALA A 16 -6.70 15.46 3.35
CA ALA A 16 -6.08 14.77 4.48
C ALA A 16 -5.72 15.78 5.57
N GLY A 17 -6.26 15.60 6.77
CA GLY A 17 -6.04 16.49 7.91
C GLY A 17 -4.74 16.20 8.65
N PRO A 18 -4.38 17.02 9.67
CA PRO A 18 -3.13 16.86 10.43
C PRO A 18 -3.06 15.58 11.28
N TYR A 19 -4.18 14.90 11.48
CA TYR A 19 -4.28 13.67 12.28
C TYR A 19 -4.49 12.41 11.45
N VAL A 20 -4.42 12.50 10.11
CA VAL A 20 -4.71 11.38 9.22
C VAL A 20 -3.78 10.18 9.49
N HIS A 21 -2.49 10.45 9.70
CA HIS A 21 -1.49 9.43 10.00
C HIS A 21 -1.78 8.68 11.30
N ILE A 22 -2.25 9.38 12.34
CA ILE A 22 -2.66 8.79 13.62
C ILE A 22 -3.86 7.86 13.42
N GLY A 23 -4.87 8.29 12.65
CA GLY A 23 -6.04 7.46 12.38
C GLY A 23 -5.74 6.22 11.51
N MET A 24 -4.71 6.28 10.68
CA MET A 24 -4.30 5.17 9.80
C MET A 24 -3.37 4.16 10.50
N THR A 25 -2.59 4.60 11.49
CA THR A 25 -1.63 3.78 12.25
C THR A 25 -1.70 4.10 13.75
N PRO A 26 -2.87 3.84 14.40
CA PRO A 26 -3.11 4.28 15.78
C PRO A 26 -2.15 3.66 16.81
N ASN A 27 -1.70 2.42 16.60
CA ASN A 27 -0.82 1.77 17.57
C ASN A 27 0.60 2.38 17.56
N GLU A 28 1.07 2.92 16.43
CA GLU A 28 2.32 3.66 16.33
C GLU A 28 2.33 4.94 17.21
N TYR A 29 1.15 5.49 17.47
CA TYR A 29 0.96 6.70 18.27
C TYR A 29 0.39 6.43 19.67
N ASP A 30 0.59 5.21 20.21
CA ASP A 30 0.14 4.78 21.54
C ASP A 30 -1.39 4.89 21.77
N ILE A 31 -2.19 4.92 20.68
CA ILE A 31 -3.64 4.87 20.75
C ILE A 31 -4.08 3.40 20.68
N GLY A 32 -3.89 2.69 21.78
CA GLY A 32 -4.30 1.31 21.91
C GLY A 32 -5.81 1.09 21.98
N GLY A 33 -6.24 -0.15 21.76
CA GLY A 33 -7.63 -0.58 21.93
C GLY A 33 -8.57 -0.32 20.75
N VAL A 34 -8.11 0.33 19.70
CA VAL A 34 -8.90 0.51 18.45
C VAL A 34 -8.82 -0.76 17.60
N ILE A 35 -7.61 -1.23 17.34
CA ILE A 35 -7.31 -2.47 16.62
C ILE A 35 -6.12 -3.17 17.30
N PRO A 36 -6.04 -4.51 17.26
CA PRO A 36 -4.94 -5.25 17.90
C PRO A 36 -3.56 -4.92 17.34
N GLU A 37 -3.46 -4.68 16.03
CA GLU A 37 -2.23 -4.37 15.29
C GLU A 37 -2.60 -3.44 14.13
N ASP A 38 -1.75 -2.49 13.80
CA ASP A 38 -1.97 -1.59 12.65
C ASP A 38 -2.01 -2.40 11.35
N LEU A 39 -2.96 -2.03 10.50
CA LEU A 39 -3.21 -2.76 9.26
C LEU A 39 -2.08 -2.54 8.26
N GLY A 40 -1.69 -3.58 7.53
CA GLY A 40 -0.71 -3.49 6.46
C GLY A 40 0.75 -3.50 6.91
N LEU A 41 1.05 -3.79 8.18
CA LEU A 41 2.42 -3.91 8.66
C LEU A 41 3.20 -5.03 7.97
N ARG A 42 2.50 -6.07 7.51
CA ARG A 42 3.10 -7.24 6.86
C ARG A 42 2.53 -7.45 5.47
N VAL A 43 3.39 -7.35 4.47
CA VAL A 43 3.04 -7.64 3.06
C VAL A 43 3.18 -9.14 2.77
N VAL A 44 4.07 -9.81 3.49
CA VAL A 44 4.43 -11.21 3.29
C VAL A 44 4.50 -11.95 4.61
N SER A 45 4.15 -13.24 4.58
CA SER A 45 4.33 -14.17 5.68
C SER A 45 5.32 -15.28 5.34
N ASP A 46 5.56 -16.17 6.31
CA ASP A 46 6.46 -17.31 6.08
C ASP A 46 5.92 -18.23 4.98
N GLY A 47 6.84 -18.70 4.13
CA GLY A 47 6.50 -19.57 3.01
C GLY A 47 6.06 -18.83 1.75
N VAL A 48 6.05 -17.48 1.71
CA VAL A 48 5.78 -16.74 0.48
C VAL A 48 6.76 -17.13 -0.62
N LYS A 49 6.26 -17.26 -1.83
CA LYS A 49 7.05 -17.58 -3.02
C LYS A 49 7.60 -16.32 -3.68
N GLY A 50 8.80 -16.41 -4.23
CA GLY A 50 9.46 -15.31 -4.94
C GLY A 50 10.72 -14.84 -4.26
N GLU A 51 11.42 -13.92 -4.90
CA GLU A 51 12.63 -13.28 -4.41
C GLU A 51 12.26 -12.25 -3.33
N ARG A 52 12.71 -12.48 -2.08
CA ARG A 52 12.54 -11.53 -0.98
C ARG A 52 13.35 -10.26 -1.25
N ILE A 53 12.71 -9.12 -1.11
CA ILE A 53 13.32 -7.80 -1.23
C ILE A 53 12.90 -6.92 -0.05
N LYS A 54 13.75 -5.95 0.27
CA LYS A 54 13.42 -4.85 1.16
C LYS A 54 13.33 -3.57 0.35
N VAL A 55 12.17 -2.91 0.44
CA VAL A 55 11.93 -1.61 -0.18
C VAL A 55 12.03 -0.55 0.89
N THR A 56 12.98 0.36 0.74
CA THR A 56 13.19 1.48 1.67
C THR A 56 13.13 2.80 0.94
N GLY A 57 12.65 3.81 1.59
CA GLY A 57 12.61 5.15 1.04
C GLY A 57 12.45 6.21 2.11
N ARG A 58 12.44 7.46 1.68
CA ARG A 58 12.26 8.61 2.54
C ARG A 58 11.36 9.63 1.86
N VAL A 59 10.37 10.11 2.58
CA VAL A 59 9.49 11.19 2.11
C VAL A 59 10.09 12.52 2.55
N ILE A 60 10.34 13.38 1.59
CA ILE A 60 10.89 14.74 1.81
C ILE A 60 9.99 15.77 1.13
N ASP A 61 9.89 16.95 1.71
CA ASP A 61 9.19 18.09 1.12
C ASP A 61 10.04 18.82 0.06
N GLY A 62 9.43 19.82 -0.59
CA GLY A 62 10.12 20.64 -1.59
C GLY A 62 11.28 21.48 -1.02
N GLY A 63 11.39 21.60 0.29
CA GLY A 63 12.51 22.25 0.98
C GLY A 63 13.63 21.28 1.40
N GLY A 64 13.45 19.98 1.13
CA GLY A 64 14.40 18.93 1.52
C GLY A 64 14.22 18.43 2.95
N ASN A 65 13.16 18.82 3.66
CA ASN A 65 12.89 18.37 5.01
C ASN A 65 12.11 17.06 5.02
N PRO A 66 12.32 16.19 6.03
CA PRO A 66 11.53 14.97 6.17
C PRO A 66 10.06 15.28 6.48
N VAL A 67 9.15 14.51 5.88
CA VAL A 67 7.71 14.56 6.19
C VAL A 67 7.39 13.44 7.18
N GLY A 68 7.43 13.78 8.47
CA GLY A 68 7.28 12.80 9.55
C GLY A 68 5.84 12.43 9.90
N ASP A 69 4.85 13.16 9.38
CA ASP A 69 3.43 12.93 9.58
C ASP A 69 2.76 12.27 8.36
N CYS A 70 3.52 11.51 7.59
CA CYS A 70 2.99 10.78 6.46
C CYS A 70 2.89 9.28 6.70
N VAL A 71 1.96 8.69 5.99
CA VAL A 71 1.77 7.25 5.87
C VAL A 71 2.03 6.87 4.42
N VAL A 72 2.81 5.83 4.24
CA VAL A 72 3.11 5.26 2.93
C VAL A 72 2.40 3.93 2.80
N GLU A 73 1.65 3.77 1.73
CA GLU A 73 1.07 2.48 1.33
C GLU A 73 1.76 1.98 0.07
N ILE A 74 1.84 0.67 -0.04
CA ILE A 74 2.27 -0.01 -1.26
C ILE A 74 1.20 -0.98 -1.73
N TRP A 75 1.11 -1.14 -3.05
CA TRP A 75 0.29 -2.13 -3.72
C TRP A 75 1.09 -2.77 -4.84
N GLN A 76 1.11 -4.09 -4.89
CA GLN A 76 1.84 -4.84 -5.90
C GLN A 76 1.20 -6.21 -6.19
N ALA A 77 1.57 -6.80 -7.33
CA ALA A 77 1.30 -8.20 -7.65
C ALA A 77 2.30 -9.13 -6.95
N ASP A 78 1.95 -10.41 -6.84
CA ASP A 78 2.86 -11.46 -6.38
C ASP A 78 3.97 -11.76 -7.42
N ALA A 79 4.83 -12.74 -7.14
CA ALA A 79 5.93 -13.14 -8.03
C ALA A 79 5.46 -13.64 -9.40
N ASN A 80 4.21 -14.06 -9.54
CA ASN A 80 3.60 -14.51 -10.79
C ASN A 80 2.82 -13.39 -11.52
N GLY A 81 2.85 -12.18 -10.99
CA GLY A 81 2.10 -11.05 -11.55
C GLY A 81 0.59 -11.10 -11.26
N ILE A 82 0.18 -11.79 -10.18
CA ILE A 82 -1.22 -11.92 -9.77
C ILE A 82 -1.47 -11.02 -8.56
N TYR A 83 -2.53 -10.21 -8.62
CA TYR A 83 -2.92 -9.36 -7.50
C TYR A 83 -3.76 -10.14 -6.48
N ASN A 84 -3.53 -9.93 -5.20
CA ASN A 84 -4.41 -10.41 -4.14
C ASN A 84 -5.60 -9.46 -3.98
N SER A 85 -6.54 -9.57 -4.89
CA SER A 85 -7.71 -8.68 -5.00
C SER A 85 -8.96 -9.47 -5.34
N PRO A 86 -10.14 -9.10 -4.78
CA PRO A 86 -11.43 -9.65 -5.19
C PRO A 86 -11.76 -9.41 -6.68
N MET A 87 -11.10 -8.42 -7.31
CA MET A 87 -11.28 -8.11 -8.73
C MET A 87 -10.34 -8.91 -9.64
N GLU A 88 -9.41 -9.66 -9.07
CA GLU A 88 -8.52 -10.53 -9.83
C GLU A 88 -9.29 -11.79 -10.27
N HIS A 89 -9.28 -12.04 -11.57
CA HIS A 89 -10.02 -13.17 -12.15
C HIS A 89 -9.15 -14.42 -12.35
N ARG A 90 -7.83 -14.28 -12.24
CA ARG A 90 -6.88 -15.39 -12.33
C ARG A 90 -6.77 -16.07 -10.98
N SER A 91 -6.62 -17.38 -11.00
CA SER A 91 -6.39 -18.17 -9.79
C SER A 91 -4.90 -18.32 -9.51
N GLY A 92 -4.56 -18.66 -8.26
CA GLY A 92 -3.19 -19.03 -7.89
C GLY A 92 -2.38 -17.93 -7.22
N VAL A 93 -3.04 -16.89 -6.71
CA VAL A 93 -2.38 -15.93 -5.81
C VAL A 93 -1.74 -16.67 -4.63
N ASP A 94 -0.54 -16.25 -4.25
CA ASP A 94 0.14 -16.86 -3.10
C ASP A 94 -0.62 -16.52 -1.80
N PRO A 95 -1.08 -17.50 -1.02
CA PRO A 95 -1.81 -17.26 0.24
C PRO A 95 -0.97 -16.58 1.32
N ASN A 96 0.36 -16.59 1.19
CA ASN A 96 1.30 -15.93 2.10
C ASN A 96 1.68 -14.51 1.67
N PHE A 97 0.92 -13.95 0.70
CA PHE A 97 1.15 -12.63 0.13
C PHE A 97 -0.11 -11.78 0.21
N SER A 98 -0.07 -10.66 0.95
CA SER A 98 -1.20 -9.73 1.02
C SER A 98 -1.26 -8.79 -0.19
N GLY A 99 -0.12 -8.45 -0.77
CA GLY A 99 0.02 -7.51 -1.88
C GLY A 99 -0.14 -6.04 -1.49
N TRP A 100 -0.52 -5.77 -0.26
CA TRP A 100 -0.74 -4.43 0.29
C TRP A 100 0.05 -4.26 1.58
N GLY A 101 0.66 -3.10 1.73
CA GLY A 101 1.36 -2.71 2.95
C GLY A 101 1.12 -1.26 3.31
N ARG A 102 1.18 -0.94 4.60
CA ARG A 102 1.08 0.40 5.16
C ARG A 102 2.12 0.60 6.23
N GLN A 103 2.86 1.71 6.17
CA GLN A 103 3.88 2.07 7.14
C GLN A 103 3.81 3.58 7.44
N PRO A 104 3.87 3.99 8.69
CA PRO A 104 4.15 5.37 9.04
C PRO A 104 5.61 5.69 8.68
N ALA A 105 5.88 6.92 8.27
CA ALA A 105 7.23 7.33 7.89
C ALA A 105 8.09 7.85 9.06
N GLY A 106 7.55 7.89 10.26
CA GLY A 106 8.26 8.39 11.43
C GLY A 106 8.86 9.80 11.28
N SER A 107 9.51 10.31 12.31
CA SER A 107 10.07 11.68 12.32
C SER A 107 11.15 11.93 11.28
N SER A 108 11.83 10.88 10.79
CA SER A 108 12.85 10.96 9.74
C SER A 108 12.28 10.96 8.32
N GLY A 109 10.98 10.72 8.16
CA GLY A 109 10.34 10.51 6.88
C GLY A 109 10.64 9.15 6.24
N GLU A 110 11.35 8.26 6.92
CA GLU A 110 11.78 6.97 6.40
C GLU A 110 10.70 5.90 6.55
N PHE A 111 10.59 5.04 5.55
CA PHE A 111 9.73 3.86 5.55
C PHE A 111 10.48 2.63 5.04
N SER A 112 9.97 1.45 5.40
CA SER A 112 10.57 0.18 4.98
C SER A 112 9.52 -0.91 4.88
N PHE A 113 9.50 -1.61 3.73
CA PHE A 113 8.66 -2.78 3.51
C PHE A 113 9.51 -4.01 3.21
N ASP A 114 9.29 -5.09 3.96
CA ASP A 114 9.75 -6.42 3.56
C ASP A 114 8.68 -7.04 2.66
N THR A 115 9.06 -7.36 1.42
CA THR A 115 8.15 -7.88 0.40
C THR A 115 8.87 -8.85 -0.55
N ILE A 116 8.25 -9.14 -1.68
CA ILE A 116 8.83 -9.92 -2.76
C ILE A 116 8.91 -9.09 -4.03
N LYS A 117 9.85 -9.42 -4.91
CA LYS A 117 9.92 -8.83 -6.24
C LYS A 117 8.66 -9.20 -7.03
N PRO A 118 7.86 -8.21 -7.49
CA PRO A 118 6.66 -8.51 -8.25
C PRO A 118 6.97 -9.14 -9.61
N GLY A 119 6.06 -9.97 -10.09
CA GLY A 119 6.06 -10.45 -11.46
C GLY A 119 5.51 -9.42 -12.45
N GLN A 120 5.63 -9.72 -13.74
CA GLN A 120 5.00 -8.96 -14.80
C GLN A 120 3.48 -9.16 -14.79
N VAL A 121 2.73 -8.09 -14.98
CA VAL A 121 1.26 -8.12 -15.02
C VAL A 121 0.79 -8.04 -16.48
N PRO A 122 -0.03 -9.00 -16.95
CA PRO A 122 -0.54 -8.93 -18.32
C PRO A 122 -1.48 -7.74 -18.52
N LEU A 123 -1.37 -7.09 -19.67
CA LEU A 123 -2.25 -6.00 -20.12
C LEU A 123 -3.45 -6.55 -20.87
N ALA A 124 -4.62 -5.96 -20.70
CA ALA A 124 -5.82 -6.29 -21.46
C ALA A 124 -5.66 -6.06 -22.97
N SER A 125 -4.80 -5.12 -23.36
CA SER A 125 -4.45 -4.82 -24.77
C SER A 125 -3.42 -5.76 -25.37
N GLY A 126 -2.95 -6.76 -24.62
CA GLY A 126 -1.84 -7.64 -24.97
C GLY A 126 -0.48 -7.12 -24.49
N GLY A 127 0.46 -8.03 -24.23
CA GLY A 127 1.75 -7.74 -23.63
C GLY A 127 1.71 -7.71 -22.10
N PHE A 128 2.74 -7.12 -21.49
CA PHE A 128 2.93 -7.12 -20.05
C PHE A 128 3.37 -5.73 -19.55
N MET A 129 2.89 -5.35 -18.39
CA MET A 129 3.47 -4.28 -17.61
C MET A 129 4.77 -4.79 -16.96
N ALA A 130 5.78 -3.95 -16.90
CA ALA A 130 6.99 -4.26 -16.13
C ALA A 130 6.63 -4.54 -14.65
N PRO A 131 7.43 -5.38 -13.95
CA PRO A 131 7.31 -5.51 -12.52
C PRO A 131 7.33 -4.15 -11.84
N HIS A 132 6.33 -3.87 -10.99
CA HIS A 132 6.19 -2.55 -10.36
C HIS A 132 5.55 -2.65 -8.98
N ILE A 133 5.82 -1.65 -8.18
CA ILE A 133 5.17 -1.40 -6.90
C ILE A 133 4.55 0.00 -6.99
N THR A 134 3.25 0.08 -6.76
CA THR A 134 2.55 1.37 -6.67
C THR A 134 2.67 1.89 -5.25
N PHE A 135 2.98 3.16 -5.12
CA PHE A 135 3.02 3.87 -3.84
C PHE A 135 1.84 4.81 -3.73
N TRP A 136 1.28 4.88 -2.53
CA TRP A 136 0.32 5.91 -2.15
C TRP A 136 0.82 6.59 -0.88
N ILE A 137 0.96 7.91 -0.93
CA ILE A 137 1.49 8.72 0.16
C ILE A 137 0.39 9.66 0.63
N VAL A 138 0.09 9.57 1.91
CA VAL A 138 -0.90 10.41 2.58
C VAL A 138 -0.23 11.16 3.72
N ALA A 139 -0.40 12.46 3.75
CA ALA A 139 0.03 13.32 4.85
C ALA A 139 -0.91 14.52 4.96
N ARG A 140 -0.67 15.40 5.90
CA ARG A 140 -1.43 16.65 6.07
C ARG A 140 -1.44 17.47 4.77
N GLY A 141 -2.60 17.53 4.11
CA GLY A 141 -2.76 18.23 2.83
C GLY A 141 -2.18 17.50 1.61
N ILE A 142 -1.72 16.26 1.77
CA ILE A 142 -1.08 15.46 0.73
C ILE A 142 -1.85 14.15 0.55
N ASN A 143 -2.15 13.84 -0.70
CA ASN A 143 -2.74 12.57 -1.13
C ASN A 143 -2.22 12.31 -2.55
N VAL A 144 -1.14 11.53 -2.67
CA VAL A 144 -0.41 11.29 -3.92
C VAL A 144 -0.25 9.80 -4.14
N GLY A 145 -0.65 9.34 -5.34
CA GLY A 145 -0.52 7.94 -5.80
C GLY A 145 0.06 7.87 -7.20
#